data_50664cf73602762eb3bb165e76199186
#
_entry.id   50664cf73602762eb3bb165e76199186
#
_cell.length_a   1.000
_cell.length_b   1.000
_cell.length_c   1.000
_cell.angle_alpha   90.00
_cell.angle_beta   90.00
_cell.angle_gamma   90.00
#
_symmetry.space_group_name_H-M   'P 1'
#
loop_
_entity.id
_entity.type
_entity.pdbx_description
1 polymer ?
#
loop_
_entity_poly.entity_id
_entity_poly.type
_entity_poly.pdbx_seq_one_letter_code
_entity_poly.pdbx_strand_id
1 'polypeptide(L)'
;MIPFLRRIVFNSARPALTLVIVAVALVVGRGLWGYYMEAPWTRDGRVRADVVTIAPDVSGLVTNVTVQDNQPVKRGDVLFRIDPDRFELALAQADAAVAARKAQMDEAARESARTEKLNQLSVSQEAQQQRQSSAEETAAAYRQAIADRALAELNLQRTVVTSPVDGTVTNVLLEPGDYVTTGKGVMALVDRATLRVEGYFEETKLPRIHTGDRVEMRLMGEPRVLTGHVESIAAGIADRERTDSPDLLANINPTFNWVRLAQRIPVRVKPDEVPAGVRLGVGRTVTVTVLPDGAP
;
A
#
# COMPACT_ATOMS: atom_id res chain seq x y z
N MET A 1 -15.98 -78.97 -35.08
CA MET A 1 -15.56 -78.50 -33.74
C MET A 1 -15.10 -77.01 -33.73
N ILE A 2 -15.10 -76.27 -34.83
CA ILE A 2 -14.62 -74.88 -34.95
C ILE A 2 -15.73 -73.82 -34.79
N PRO A 3 -17.03 -74.01 -35.02
CA PRO A 3 -18.00 -72.90 -34.91
C PRO A 3 -18.38 -72.54 -33.43
N PHE A 4 -18.19 -73.48 -32.49
CA PHE A 4 -18.58 -73.28 -31.07
C PHE A 4 -17.61 -72.35 -30.31
N LEU A 5 -16.33 -72.45 -30.58
CA LEU A 5 -15.30 -71.57 -29.98
C LEU A 5 -15.42 -70.12 -30.44
N ARG A 6 -15.83 -69.91 -31.70
CA ARG A 6 -16.01 -68.53 -32.26
C ARG A 6 -17.20 -67.81 -31.65
N ARG A 7 -18.24 -68.55 -31.21
CA ARG A 7 -19.42 -67.96 -30.56
C ARG A 7 -19.17 -67.59 -29.10
N ILE A 8 -18.31 -68.35 -28.38
CA ILE A 8 -17.91 -68.03 -27.00
C ILE A 8 -17.00 -66.83 -26.95
N VAL A 9 -16.03 -66.72 -27.87
CA VAL A 9 -15.11 -65.55 -27.94
C VAL A 9 -15.87 -64.30 -28.33
N PHE A 10 -16.86 -64.36 -29.20
CA PHE A 10 -17.67 -63.19 -29.58
C PHE A 10 -18.66 -62.77 -28.49
N ASN A 11 -19.09 -63.66 -27.63
CA ASN A 11 -20.03 -63.40 -26.55
C ASN A 11 -19.32 -62.87 -25.29
N SER A 12 -18.03 -63.16 -25.11
CA SER A 12 -17.19 -62.64 -23.99
C SER A 12 -16.49 -61.33 -24.40
N ALA A 13 -16.28 -61.08 -25.67
CA ALA A 13 -15.65 -59.82 -26.12
C ALA A 13 -16.53 -58.58 -25.86
N ARG A 14 -17.85 -58.71 -25.93
CA ARG A 14 -18.79 -57.61 -25.66
C ARG A 14 -18.73 -57.13 -24.19
N PRO A 15 -18.88 -58.00 -23.15
CA PRO A 15 -18.75 -57.56 -21.78
C PRO A 15 -17.33 -57.09 -21.44
N ALA A 16 -16.29 -57.70 -22.03
CA ALA A 16 -14.93 -57.24 -21.87
C ALA A 16 -14.70 -55.82 -22.40
N LEU A 17 -15.24 -55.51 -23.60
CA LEU A 17 -15.17 -54.16 -24.14
C LEU A 17 -15.95 -53.17 -23.28
N THR A 18 -17.10 -53.53 -22.75
CA THR A 18 -17.88 -52.69 -21.85
C THR A 18 -17.12 -52.40 -20.55
N LEU A 19 -16.47 -53.42 -19.98
CA LEU A 19 -15.64 -53.25 -18.78
C LEU A 19 -14.45 -52.31 -19.02
N VAL A 20 -13.80 -52.42 -20.17
CA VAL A 20 -12.71 -51.50 -20.55
C VAL A 20 -13.20 -50.04 -20.65
N ILE A 21 -14.36 -49.84 -21.32
CA ILE A 21 -14.95 -48.51 -21.45
C ILE A 21 -15.31 -47.94 -20.07
N VAL A 22 -15.91 -48.74 -19.20
CA VAL A 22 -16.23 -48.30 -17.81
C VAL A 22 -14.96 -47.99 -17.02
N ALA A 23 -13.94 -48.82 -17.15
CA ALA A 23 -12.65 -48.55 -16.47
C ALA A 23 -11.99 -47.24 -16.94
N VAL A 24 -12.01 -47.02 -18.27
CA VAL A 24 -11.51 -45.75 -18.86
C VAL A 24 -12.36 -44.56 -18.36
N ALA A 25 -13.70 -44.71 -18.36
CA ALA A 25 -14.59 -43.64 -17.87
C ALA A 25 -14.34 -43.31 -16.37
N LEU A 26 -14.09 -44.34 -15.54
CA LEU A 26 -13.76 -44.17 -14.14
C LEU A 26 -12.40 -43.45 -13.94
N VAL A 27 -11.38 -43.83 -14.72
CA VAL A 27 -10.05 -43.18 -14.66
C VAL A 27 -10.17 -41.72 -15.11
N VAL A 28 -10.86 -41.46 -16.23
CA VAL A 28 -11.08 -40.08 -16.71
C VAL A 28 -11.92 -39.28 -15.69
N GLY A 29 -13.00 -39.89 -15.19
CA GLY A 29 -13.85 -39.27 -14.16
C GLY A 29 -13.06 -38.91 -12.89
N ARG A 30 -12.20 -39.82 -12.42
CA ARG A 30 -11.32 -39.58 -11.28
C ARG A 30 -10.32 -38.45 -11.56
N GLY A 31 -9.74 -38.42 -12.75
CA GLY A 31 -8.81 -37.36 -13.15
C GLY A 31 -9.48 -35.99 -13.24
N LEU A 32 -10.68 -35.93 -13.83
CA LEU A 32 -11.47 -34.70 -13.87
C LEU A 32 -11.89 -34.24 -12.47
N TRP A 33 -12.30 -35.17 -11.60
CA TRP A 33 -12.64 -34.85 -10.22
C TRP A 33 -11.45 -34.22 -9.49
N GLY A 34 -10.25 -34.84 -9.59
CA GLY A 34 -9.02 -34.29 -8.99
C GLY A 34 -8.69 -32.90 -9.52
N TYR A 35 -8.80 -32.69 -10.83
CA TYR A 35 -8.51 -31.40 -11.45
C TYR A 35 -9.48 -30.28 -11.04
N TYR A 36 -10.78 -30.52 -11.04
CA TYR A 36 -11.77 -29.49 -10.76
C TYR A 36 -12.04 -29.27 -9.28
N MET A 37 -12.08 -30.35 -8.50
CA MET A 37 -12.47 -30.27 -7.08
C MET A 37 -11.29 -30.16 -6.13
N GLU A 38 -10.17 -30.77 -6.49
CA GLU A 38 -9.05 -30.91 -5.54
C GLU A 38 -7.85 -30.03 -5.87
N ALA A 39 -7.59 -29.74 -7.13
CA ALA A 39 -6.44 -28.94 -7.51
C ALA A 39 -6.56 -27.48 -6.99
N PRO A 40 -5.50 -26.95 -6.37
CA PRO A 40 -5.51 -25.63 -5.79
C PRO A 40 -5.29 -24.55 -6.86
N TRP A 41 -6.33 -24.30 -7.66
CA TRP A 41 -6.32 -23.25 -8.68
C TRP A 41 -7.57 -22.38 -8.59
N THR A 42 -7.44 -21.12 -9.02
CA THR A 42 -8.55 -20.16 -9.12
C THR A 42 -8.41 -19.27 -10.34
N ARG A 43 -9.54 -18.90 -10.96
CA ARG A 43 -9.62 -17.87 -12.01
C ARG A 43 -9.86 -16.47 -11.41
N ASP A 44 -10.17 -16.42 -10.14
CA ASP A 44 -10.53 -15.18 -9.45
C ASP A 44 -9.30 -14.61 -8.71
N GLY A 45 -8.23 -14.44 -9.46
CA GLY A 45 -7.05 -13.71 -9.00
C GLY A 45 -7.05 -12.29 -9.54
N ARG A 46 -6.52 -11.36 -8.77
CA ARG A 46 -6.37 -9.95 -9.16
C ARG A 46 -5.00 -9.42 -8.83
N VAL A 47 -4.45 -8.65 -9.78
CA VAL A 47 -3.25 -7.87 -9.50
C VAL A 47 -3.60 -6.76 -8.51
N ARG A 48 -2.83 -6.64 -7.45
CA ARG A 48 -2.93 -5.61 -6.42
C ARG A 48 -1.59 -4.92 -6.22
N ALA A 49 -1.63 -3.69 -5.79
CA ALA A 49 -0.50 -2.95 -5.25
C ALA A 49 -1.03 -1.98 -4.20
N ASP A 50 -0.15 -1.50 -3.37
CA ASP A 50 -0.52 -0.44 -2.44
C ASP A 50 -0.59 0.88 -3.21
N VAL A 51 -1.62 1.65 -2.92
CA VAL A 51 -1.87 2.93 -3.55
C VAL A 51 -1.64 4.02 -2.52
N VAL A 52 -0.65 4.86 -2.80
CA VAL A 52 -0.33 6.01 -1.96
C VAL A 52 -1.11 7.21 -2.51
N THR A 53 -1.98 7.78 -1.69
CA THR A 53 -2.67 9.01 -2.02
C THR A 53 -1.75 10.19 -1.74
N ILE A 54 -1.44 10.97 -2.76
CA ILE A 54 -0.62 12.18 -2.65
C ILE A 54 -1.52 13.33 -2.22
N ALA A 55 -1.22 13.88 -1.06
CA ALA A 55 -1.88 15.05 -0.50
C ALA A 55 -0.82 16.10 -0.13
N PRO A 56 -1.05 17.39 -0.40
CA PRO A 56 -0.13 18.45 -0.02
C PRO A 56 -0.15 18.69 1.50
N ASP A 57 1.00 19.05 2.06
CA ASP A 57 1.16 19.42 3.47
C ASP A 57 0.82 20.89 3.73
N VAL A 58 0.85 21.71 2.66
CA VAL A 58 0.48 23.15 2.71
C VAL A 58 -0.57 23.44 1.66
N SER A 59 -1.47 24.38 1.97
CA SER A 59 -2.52 24.80 1.05
C SER A 59 -2.02 25.93 0.18
N GLY A 60 -2.43 25.98 -1.10
CA GLY A 60 -2.07 27.08 -1.99
C GLY A 60 -2.46 26.83 -3.44
N LEU A 61 -2.13 27.81 -4.30
CA LEU A 61 -2.34 27.74 -5.74
C LEU A 61 -1.27 26.84 -6.37
N VAL A 62 -1.64 25.95 -7.29
CA VAL A 62 -0.69 25.13 -8.05
C VAL A 62 -0.13 25.96 -9.20
N THR A 63 1.20 26.11 -9.23
CA THR A 63 1.88 26.84 -10.30
C THR A 63 2.29 25.94 -11.46
N ASN A 64 2.66 24.69 -11.16
CA ASN A 64 3.13 23.75 -12.17
C ASN A 64 2.85 22.30 -11.75
N VAL A 65 2.41 21.49 -12.71
CA VAL A 65 2.28 20.03 -12.59
C VAL A 65 3.30 19.42 -13.54
N THR A 66 4.26 18.65 -12.97
CA THR A 66 5.41 18.14 -13.73
C THR A 66 5.22 16.71 -14.25
N VAL A 67 4.15 16.04 -13.85
CA VAL A 67 3.86 14.65 -14.22
C VAL A 67 2.58 14.53 -15.00
N GLN A 68 2.49 13.49 -15.82
CA GLN A 68 1.31 13.13 -16.60
C GLN A 68 0.66 11.86 -16.03
N ASP A 69 -0.59 11.64 -16.37
CA ASP A 69 -1.29 10.41 -16.01
C ASP A 69 -0.58 9.19 -16.58
N ASN A 70 -0.48 8.12 -15.76
CA ASN A 70 0.23 6.87 -16.06
C ASN A 70 1.76 7.01 -16.27
N GLN A 71 2.36 8.12 -15.86
CA GLN A 71 3.80 8.32 -15.92
C GLN A 71 4.51 7.55 -14.78
N PRO A 72 5.58 6.79 -15.10
CA PRO A 72 6.45 6.22 -14.07
C PRO A 72 7.28 7.32 -13.41
N VAL A 73 7.38 7.27 -12.09
CA VAL A 73 8.17 8.20 -11.27
C VAL A 73 9.01 7.44 -10.26
N LYS A 74 10.10 8.06 -9.83
CA LYS A 74 10.96 7.57 -8.77
C LYS A 74 10.71 8.36 -7.49
N ARG A 75 11.07 7.77 -6.37
CA ARG A 75 11.08 8.45 -5.08
C ARG A 75 11.92 9.73 -5.15
N GLY A 76 11.33 10.85 -4.74
CA GLY A 76 11.95 12.17 -4.77
C GLY A 76 11.67 12.97 -6.05
N ASP A 77 11.11 12.36 -7.10
CA ASP A 77 10.70 13.12 -8.30
C ASP A 77 9.61 14.13 -7.94
N VAL A 78 9.73 15.34 -8.49
CA VAL A 78 8.74 16.41 -8.25
C VAL A 78 7.46 16.06 -9.01
N LEU A 79 6.34 16.09 -8.31
CA LEU A 79 5.01 15.82 -8.88
C LEU A 79 4.32 17.13 -9.28
N PHE A 80 4.30 18.11 -8.39
CA PHE A 80 3.75 19.43 -8.64
C PHE A 80 4.36 20.46 -7.69
N ARG A 81 4.14 21.74 -7.99
CA ARG A 81 4.61 22.87 -7.17
C ARG A 81 3.44 23.77 -6.79
N ILE A 82 3.43 24.19 -5.56
CA ILE A 82 2.52 25.19 -5.01
C ILE A 82 3.24 26.54 -5.06
N ASP A 83 2.50 27.62 -5.21
CA ASP A 83 3.02 28.99 -5.23
C ASP A 83 3.85 29.26 -3.95
N PRO A 84 5.16 29.53 -4.10
CA PRO A 84 6.06 29.71 -2.96
C PRO A 84 6.02 31.13 -2.39
N ASP A 85 5.53 32.13 -3.11
CA ASP A 85 5.74 33.56 -2.79
C ASP A 85 5.36 33.92 -1.34
N ARG A 86 4.17 33.48 -0.91
CA ARG A 86 3.74 33.76 0.48
C ARG A 86 4.57 33.04 1.54
N PHE A 87 5.13 31.88 1.21
CA PHE A 87 5.97 31.10 2.11
C PHE A 87 7.38 31.71 2.18
N GLU A 88 7.89 32.24 1.07
CA GLU A 88 9.16 32.99 1.05
C GLU A 88 9.06 34.27 1.88
N LEU A 89 7.95 35.00 1.76
CA LEU A 89 7.68 36.19 2.60
C LEU A 89 7.57 35.81 4.09
N ALA A 90 6.90 34.70 4.41
CA ALA A 90 6.80 34.23 5.79
C ALA A 90 8.18 33.84 6.37
N LEU A 91 9.04 33.20 5.56
CA LEU A 91 10.41 32.87 5.96
C LEU A 91 11.24 34.15 6.18
N ALA A 92 11.17 35.12 5.27
CA ALA A 92 11.86 36.39 5.41
C ALA A 92 11.42 37.16 6.67
N GLN A 93 10.12 37.12 7.01
CA GLN A 93 9.60 37.71 8.24
C GLN A 93 10.16 36.98 9.50
N ALA A 94 10.21 35.65 9.45
CA ALA A 94 10.77 34.85 10.56
C ALA A 94 12.27 35.09 10.72
N ASP A 95 13.02 35.24 9.62
CA ASP A 95 14.46 35.60 9.66
C ASP A 95 14.69 36.97 10.35
N ALA A 96 13.86 37.95 9.98
CA ALA A 96 13.94 39.27 10.65
C ALA A 96 13.61 39.19 12.15
N ALA A 97 12.64 38.38 12.54
CA ALA A 97 12.29 38.15 13.94
C ALA A 97 13.46 37.49 14.72
N VAL A 98 14.11 36.47 14.14
CA VAL A 98 15.31 35.85 14.73
C VAL A 98 16.41 36.87 14.95
N ALA A 99 16.69 37.73 13.97
CA ALA A 99 17.71 38.77 14.09
C ALA A 99 17.38 39.77 15.22
N ALA A 100 16.12 40.21 15.31
CA ALA A 100 15.67 41.12 16.36
C ALA A 100 15.76 40.51 17.76
N ARG A 101 15.30 39.26 17.93
CA ARG A 101 15.36 38.53 19.20
C ARG A 101 16.78 38.22 19.61
N LYS A 102 17.66 37.93 18.65
CA LYS A 102 19.08 37.75 18.91
C LYS A 102 19.71 39.00 19.48
N ALA A 103 19.47 40.18 18.88
CA ALA A 103 20.00 41.44 19.37
C ALA A 103 19.53 41.73 20.81
N GLN A 104 18.24 41.47 21.11
CA GLN A 104 17.69 41.62 22.49
C GLN A 104 18.35 40.67 23.49
N MET A 105 18.53 39.40 23.11
CA MET A 105 19.22 38.42 23.95
C MET A 105 20.67 38.82 24.21
N ASP A 106 21.41 39.22 23.17
CA ASP A 106 22.81 39.63 23.29
C ASP A 106 22.96 40.90 24.16
N GLU A 107 22.01 41.82 24.12
CA GLU A 107 21.97 42.99 24.99
C GLU A 107 21.69 42.61 26.44
N ALA A 108 20.65 41.83 26.72
CA ALA A 108 20.29 41.38 28.06
C ALA A 108 21.42 40.54 28.69
N ALA A 109 22.07 39.68 27.89
CA ALA A 109 23.21 38.91 28.36
C ALA A 109 24.41 39.81 28.75
N ARG A 110 24.72 40.85 27.96
CA ARG A 110 25.79 41.83 28.29
C ARG A 110 25.44 42.61 29.54
N GLU A 111 24.19 42.98 29.72
CA GLU A 111 23.75 43.74 30.92
C GLU A 111 23.78 42.88 32.18
N SER A 112 23.32 41.62 32.09
CA SER A 112 23.43 40.64 33.18
C SER A 112 24.91 40.42 33.58
N ALA A 113 25.79 40.17 32.63
CA ALA A 113 27.21 39.93 32.85
C ALA A 113 27.93 41.19 33.43
N ARG A 114 27.47 42.40 33.06
CA ARG A 114 27.97 43.64 33.63
C ARG A 114 27.55 43.79 35.09
N THR A 115 26.27 43.48 35.39
CA THR A 115 25.74 43.56 36.75
C THR A 115 26.40 42.54 37.68
N GLU A 116 26.71 41.34 37.19
CA GLU A 116 27.43 40.31 37.94
C GLU A 116 28.85 40.74 38.35
N LYS A 117 29.53 41.52 37.48
CA LYS A 117 30.86 42.02 37.72
C LYS A 117 30.89 43.23 38.74
N LEU A 118 29.75 43.90 38.93
CA LEU A 118 29.62 44.98 39.89
C LEU A 118 29.52 44.39 41.31
N ASN A 119 30.30 44.96 42.21
CA ASN A 119 30.40 44.47 43.59
C ASN A 119 29.04 44.55 44.32
N GLN A 120 28.72 43.59 45.17
CA GLN A 120 27.43 43.46 45.90
C GLN A 120 27.07 44.72 46.71
N LEU A 121 28.03 45.59 46.98
CA LEU A 121 27.82 46.89 47.64
C LEU A 121 27.19 47.94 46.71
N SER A 122 27.18 47.72 45.41
CA SER A 122 26.72 48.69 44.41
C SER A 122 25.39 48.30 43.72
N VAL A 123 24.95 47.05 43.89
CA VAL A 123 23.70 46.52 43.22
C VAL A 123 22.93 45.61 44.21
N SER A 124 21.66 45.85 44.39
CA SER A 124 20.82 44.99 45.22
C SER A 124 20.67 43.58 44.63
N GLN A 125 20.51 42.58 45.50
CA GLN A 125 20.24 41.19 45.07
C GLN A 125 19.00 41.08 44.15
N GLU A 126 17.96 41.86 44.42
CA GLU A 126 16.74 41.92 43.62
C GLU A 126 17.03 42.39 42.19
N ALA A 127 17.86 43.47 42.04
CA ALA A 127 18.25 43.96 40.73
C ALA A 127 19.08 42.92 39.93
N GLN A 128 19.94 42.16 40.61
CA GLN A 128 20.73 41.09 40.01
C GLN A 128 19.84 39.96 39.53
N GLN A 129 18.91 39.48 40.37
CA GLN A 129 17.93 38.46 40.01
C GLN A 129 17.03 38.90 38.83
N GLN A 130 16.58 40.16 38.83
CA GLN A 130 15.78 40.73 37.75
C GLN A 130 16.53 40.71 36.41
N ARG A 131 17.85 41.08 36.39
CA ARG A 131 18.66 41.05 35.16
C ARG A 131 18.91 39.64 34.67
N GLN A 132 19.13 38.70 35.57
CA GLN A 132 19.28 37.28 35.22
C GLN A 132 18.00 36.74 34.64
N SER A 133 16.84 36.97 35.27
CA SER A 133 15.53 36.54 34.73
C SER A 133 15.24 37.15 33.36
N SER A 134 15.57 38.44 33.15
CA SER A 134 15.42 39.09 31.83
C SER A 134 16.32 38.49 30.75
N ALA A 135 17.56 38.09 31.10
CA ALA A 135 18.46 37.40 30.18
C ALA A 135 17.94 36.01 29.83
N GLU A 136 17.37 35.26 30.77
CA GLU A 136 16.77 33.97 30.55
C GLU A 136 15.49 34.07 29.68
N GLU A 137 14.66 35.09 29.93
CA GLU A 137 13.44 35.37 29.16
C GLU A 137 13.78 35.71 27.68
N THR A 138 14.74 36.62 27.46
CA THR A 138 15.16 36.98 26.08
C THR A 138 15.83 35.82 25.37
N ALA A 139 16.58 34.96 26.07
CA ALA A 139 17.14 33.75 25.52
C ALA A 139 16.04 32.72 25.13
N ALA A 140 14.98 32.63 25.92
CA ALA A 140 13.82 31.80 25.59
C ALA A 140 13.08 32.34 24.36
N ALA A 141 12.86 33.66 24.29
CA ALA A 141 12.23 34.32 23.14
C ALA A 141 13.05 34.15 21.84
N TYR A 142 14.36 34.16 21.91
CA TYR A 142 15.23 33.87 20.77
C TYR A 142 15.09 32.44 20.30
N ARG A 143 15.07 31.46 21.22
CA ARG A 143 14.84 30.03 20.86
C ARG A 143 13.49 29.83 20.21
N GLN A 144 12.45 30.54 20.69
CA GLN A 144 11.12 30.49 20.05
C GLN A 144 11.19 31.01 18.60
N ALA A 145 11.82 32.15 18.37
CA ALA A 145 11.97 32.71 17.02
C ALA A 145 12.73 31.79 16.06
N ILE A 146 13.73 31.04 16.57
CA ILE A 146 14.41 30.00 15.76
C ILE A 146 13.45 28.88 15.37
N ALA A 147 12.59 28.42 16.29
CA ALA A 147 11.59 27.38 16.00
C ALA A 147 10.55 27.87 14.99
N ASP A 148 10.09 29.10 15.10
CA ASP A 148 9.15 29.72 14.18
C ASP A 148 9.75 29.85 12.77
N ARG A 149 11.02 30.24 12.67
CA ARG A 149 11.79 30.26 11.41
C ARG A 149 11.88 28.85 10.79
N ALA A 150 12.21 27.84 11.58
CA ALA A 150 12.30 26.46 11.11
C ALA A 150 10.96 25.95 10.57
N LEU A 151 9.83 26.35 11.18
CA LEU A 151 8.50 26.04 10.69
C LEU A 151 8.21 26.74 9.34
N ALA A 152 8.57 28.02 9.20
CA ALA A 152 8.41 28.75 7.95
C ALA A 152 9.25 28.13 6.80
N GLU A 153 10.48 27.73 7.10
CA GLU A 153 11.37 27.04 6.14
C GLU A 153 10.82 25.68 5.73
N LEU A 154 10.29 24.88 6.68
CA LEU A 154 9.63 23.61 6.40
C LEU A 154 8.41 23.81 5.49
N ASN A 155 7.57 24.81 5.77
CA ASN A 155 6.40 25.10 4.96
C ASN A 155 6.79 25.51 3.53
N LEU A 156 7.88 26.26 3.36
CA LEU A 156 8.41 26.60 2.04
C LEU A 156 8.91 25.35 1.31
N GLN A 157 9.64 24.44 1.99
CA GLN A 157 10.06 23.17 1.39
C GLN A 157 8.87 22.31 0.96
N ARG A 158 7.77 22.34 1.71
CA ARG A 158 6.54 21.57 1.43
C ARG A 158 5.72 22.12 0.26
N THR A 159 6.08 23.29 -0.29
CA THR A 159 5.48 23.78 -1.57
C THR A 159 5.90 22.95 -2.77
N VAL A 160 7.01 22.21 -2.67
CA VAL A 160 7.47 21.25 -3.68
C VAL A 160 7.04 19.85 -3.26
N VAL A 161 5.99 19.33 -3.89
CA VAL A 161 5.46 18.01 -3.58
C VAL A 161 6.18 16.95 -4.42
N THR A 162 6.78 15.98 -3.74
CA THR A 162 7.59 14.92 -4.36
C THR A 162 7.00 13.55 -4.13
N SER A 163 7.38 12.58 -4.97
CA SER A 163 6.97 11.19 -4.82
C SER A 163 7.62 10.54 -3.59
N PRO A 164 6.86 9.92 -2.68
CA PRO A 164 7.40 9.19 -1.53
C PRO A 164 7.93 7.79 -1.88
N VAL A 165 7.56 7.22 -3.03
CA VAL A 165 7.90 5.85 -3.46
C VAL A 165 8.20 5.79 -4.96
N ASP A 166 8.81 4.69 -5.40
CA ASP A 166 8.95 4.37 -6.83
C ASP A 166 7.64 3.78 -7.35
N GLY A 167 7.02 4.44 -8.34
CA GLY A 167 5.69 4.00 -8.75
C GLY A 167 5.23 4.53 -10.09
N THR A 168 3.93 4.44 -10.31
CA THR A 168 3.26 5.01 -11.46
C THR A 168 2.14 5.92 -10.97
N VAL A 169 2.22 7.18 -11.37
CA VAL A 169 1.17 8.17 -11.06
C VAL A 169 -0.09 7.80 -11.81
N THR A 170 -1.22 7.92 -11.19
CA THR A 170 -2.51 7.71 -11.84
C THR A 170 -3.54 8.71 -11.29
N ASN A 171 -4.59 8.95 -12.08
CA ASN A 171 -5.66 9.86 -11.67
C ASN A 171 -5.19 11.31 -11.45
N VAL A 172 -4.35 11.82 -12.36
CA VAL A 172 -3.88 13.20 -12.33
C VAL A 172 -4.99 14.10 -12.87
N LEU A 173 -5.77 14.67 -11.97
CA LEU A 173 -6.83 15.64 -12.28
C LEU A 173 -6.39 17.07 -11.96
N LEU A 174 -5.18 17.25 -11.43
CA LEU A 174 -4.64 18.52 -10.97
C LEU A 174 -4.07 19.30 -12.15
N GLU A 175 -4.49 20.57 -12.29
CA GLU A 175 -4.00 21.50 -13.31
C GLU A 175 -3.34 22.74 -12.70
N PRO A 176 -2.41 23.39 -13.42
CA PRO A 176 -1.92 24.70 -13.02
C PRO A 176 -3.08 25.71 -12.88
N GLY A 177 -3.14 26.41 -11.75
CA GLY A 177 -4.24 27.29 -11.40
C GLY A 177 -5.23 26.70 -10.40
N ASP A 178 -5.18 25.41 -10.14
CA ASP A 178 -6.01 24.79 -9.10
C ASP A 178 -5.55 25.19 -7.71
N TYR A 179 -6.50 25.29 -6.78
CA TYR A 179 -6.19 25.50 -5.37
C TYR A 179 -6.25 24.20 -4.58
N VAL A 180 -5.12 23.81 -3.98
CA VAL A 180 -5.01 22.61 -3.16
C VAL A 180 -5.11 22.92 -1.68
N THR A 181 -5.68 21.97 -0.92
CA THR A 181 -5.87 22.09 0.52
C THR A 181 -5.09 21.00 1.23
N THR A 182 -4.45 21.34 2.35
CA THR A 182 -3.68 20.42 3.19
C THR A 182 -4.49 19.16 3.53
N GLY A 183 -3.86 17.99 3.36
CA GLY A 183 -4.44 16.69 3.67
C GLY A 183 -5.46 16.16 2.66
N LYS A 184 -5.88 16.95 1.66
CA LYS A 184 -6.79 16.48 0.61
C LYS A 184 -6.01 15.81 -0.50
N GLY A 185 -6.30 14.52 -0.77
CA GLY A 185 -5.68 13.79 -1.88
C GLY A 185 -5.97 14.41 -3.24
N VAL A 186 -4.93 14.59 -4.06
CA VAL A 186 -5.01 15.22 -5.39
C VAL A 186 -4.60 14.29 -6.53
N MET A 187 -3.86 13.24 -6.25
CA MET A 187 -3.49 12.18 -7.20
C MET A 187 -3.17 10.89 -6.46
N ALA A 188 -3.14 9.78 -7.17
CA ALA A 188 -2.80 8.47 -6.65
C ALA A 188 -1.49 7.96 -7.25
N LEU A 189 -0.70 7.26 -6.46
CA LEU A 189 0.56 6.68 -6.86
C LEU A 189 0.54 5.17 -6.56
N VAL A 190 0.62 4.36 -7.59
CA VAL A 190 0.70 2.89 -7.46
C VAL A 190 2.15 2.50 -7.19
N ASP A 191 2.41 1.98 -6.00
CA ASP A 191 3.74 1.54 -5.59
C ASP A 191 4.12 0.24 -6.31
N ARG A 192 5.21 0.29 -7.10
CA ARG A 192 5.71 -0.87 -7.85
C ARG A 192 6.30 -1.95 -6.97
N ALA A 193 6.87 -1.60 -5.83
CA ALA A 193 7.52 -2.56 -4.95
C ALA A 193 6.52 -3.49 -4.25
N THR A 194 5.25 -3.06 -4.15
CA THR A 194 4.18 -3.79 -3.46
C THR A 194 3.28 -4.59 -4.40
N LEU A 195 3.65 -4.66 -5.69
CA LEU A 195 2.90 -5.44 -6.68
C LEU A 195 2.82 -6.91 -6.27
N ARG A 196 1.60 -7.40 -6.19
CA ARG A 196 1.26 -8.78 -5.80
C ARG A 196 0.02 -9.26 -6.55
N VAL A 197 -0.21 -10.54 -6.53
CA VAL A 197 -1.46 -11.15 -6.99
C VAL A 197 -2.21 -11.68 -5.78
N GLU A 198 -3.47 -11.34 -5.65
CA GLU A 198 -4.38 -11.92 -4.67
C GLU A 198 -5.29 -12.92 -5.38
N GLY A 199 -5.08 -14.21 -5.10
CA GLY A 199 -5.93 -15.29 -5.59
C GLY A 199 -7.01 -15.62 -4.56
N TYR A 200 -8.28 -15.64 -4.98
CA TYR A 200 -9.40 -15.95 -4.11
C TYR A 200 -9.73 -17.44 -4.24
N PHE A 201 -9.24 -18.25 -3.30
CA PHE A 201 -9.43 -19.70 -3.28
C PHE A 201 -10.62 -20.09 -2.42
N GLU A 202 -11.32 -21.15 -2.83
CA GLU A 202 -12.34 -21.77 -2.01
C GLU A 202 -11.71 -22.38 -0.74
N GLU A 203 -12.37 -22.24 0.40
CA GLU A 203 -11.87 -22.74 1.69
C GLU A 203 -11.55 -24.24 1.67
N THR A 204 -12.22 -25.02 0.83
CA THR A 204 -11.99 -26.45 0.62
C THR A 204 -10.63 -26.77 0.00
N LYS A 205 -10.00 -25.80 -0.67
CA LYS A 205 -8.68 -25.94 -1.33
C LYS A 205 -7.52 -25.49 -0.46
N LEU A 206 -7.80 -24.73 0.61
CA LEU A 206 -6.78 -24.17 1.50
C LEU A 206 -5.86 -25.20 2.17
N PRO A 207 -6.34 -26.38 2.61
CA PRO A 207 -5.46 -27.37 3.25
C PRO A 207 -4.29 -27.86 2.37
N ARG A 208 -4.34 -27.54 1.06
CA ARG A 208 -3.30 -27.91 0.08
C ARG A 208 -2.43 -26.73 -0.34
N ILE A 209 -2.60 -25.58 0.27
CA ILE A 209 -1.86 -24.34 -0.04
C ILE A 209 -1.05 -23.98 1.19
N HIS A 210 0.27 -23.89 1.03
CA HIS A 210 1.18 -23.51 2.09
C HIS A 210 1.98 -22.27 1.69
N THR A 211 2.42 -21.52 2.68
CA THR A 211 3.34 -20.42 2.45
C THR A 211 4.66 -20.96 1.89
N GLY A 212 5.14 -20.36 0.81
CA GLY A 212 6.32 -20.79 0.06
C GLY A 212 6.02 -21.63 -1.16
N ASP A 213 4.81 -22.21 -1.31
CA ASP A 213 4.44 -23.00 -2.48
C ASP A 213 4.67 -22.21 -3.78
N ARG A 214 5.18 -22.90 -4.81
CA ARG A 214 5.36 -22.31 -6.15
C ARG A 214 4.00 -22.08 -6.80
N VAL A 215 3.90 -20.98 -7.54
CA VAL A 215 2.66 -20.56 -8.17
C VAL A 215 2.89 -20.21 -9.62
N GLU A 216 2.02 -20.69 -10.50
CA GLU A 216 1.88 -20.22 -11.86
C GLU A 216 0.72 -19.22 -11.95
N MET A 217 1.00 -18.09 -12.58
CA MET A 217 0.04 -17.00 -12.76
C MET A 217 -0.12 -16.70 -14.25
N ARG A 218 -1.36 -16.74 -14.73
CA ARG A 218 -1.72 -16.42 -16.14
C ARG A 218 -2.62 -15.20 -16.16
N LEU A 219 -2.09 -14.08 -16.63
CA LEU A 219 -2.89 -12.88 -16.82
C LEU A 219 -3.84 -13.06 -18.01
N MET A 220 -5.06 -12.60 -17.86
CA MET A 220 -6.02 -12.63 -18.96
C MET A 220 -5.50 -11.77 -20.13
N GLY A 221 -5.43 -12.36 -21.33
CA GLY A 221 -4.92 -11.71 -22.54
C GLY A 221 -3.39 -11.70 -22.69
N GLU A 222 -2.62 -12.33 -21.78
CA GLU A 222 -1.16 -12.47 -21.90
C GLU A 222 -0.81 -13.95 -22.08
N PRO A 223 -0.08 -14.33 -23.14
CA PRO A 223 0.29 -15.73 -23.37
C PRO A 223 1.38 -16.23 -22.43
N ARG A 224 2.18 -15.32 -21.85
CA ARG A 224 3.28 -15.69 -20.95
C ARG A 224 2.76 -16.03 -19.57
N VAL A 225 3.33 -17.08 -18.99
CA VAL A 225 3.07 -17.52 -17.62
C VAL A 225 4.08 -16.83 -16.72
N LEU A 226 3.59 -16.22 -15.65
CA LEU A 226 4.41 -15.69 -14.59
C LEU A 226 4.58 -16.75 -13.51
N THR A 227 5.76 -16.80 -12.91
CA THR A 227 6.03 -17.62 -11.73
C THR A 227 6.11 -16.77 -10.48
N GLY A 228 5.84 -17.38 -9.35
CA GLY A 228 5.91 -16.74 -8.05
C GLY A 228 5.77 -17.76 -6.94
N HIS A 229 5.59 -17.27 -5.74
CA HIS A 229 5.37 -18.10 -4.56
C HIS A 229 4.28 -17.53 -3.67
N VAL A 230 3.64 -18.39 -2.88
CA VAL A 230 2.66 -18.00 -1.87
C VAL A 230 3.38 -17.23 -0.77
N GLU A 231 3.04 -15.94 -0.63
CA GLU A 231 3.59 -15.07 0.41
C GLU A 231 2.85 -15.27 1.74
N SER A 232 1.53 -15.29 1.68
CA SER A 232 0.68 -15.47 2.86
C SER A 232 -0.74 -15.86 2.50
N ILE A 233 -1.43 -16.46 3.46
CA ILE A 233 -2.86 -16.77 3.41
C ILE A 233 -3.55 -15.86 4.41
N ALA A 234 -4.69 -15.25 4.01
CA ALA A 234 -5.42 -14.37 4.91
C ALA A 234 -5.89 -15.13 6.16
N ALA A 235 -5.62 -14.56 7.33
CA ALA A 235 -6.00 -15.16 8.62
C ALA A 235 -7.51 -15.07 8.90
N GLY A 236 -8.24 -14.23 8.14
CA GLY A 236 -9.68 -14.06 8.29
C GLY A 236 -10.29 -13.26 7.16
N ILE A 237 -11.58 -13.38 7.02
CA ILE A 237 -12.43 -12.60 6.11
C ILE A 237 -13.55 -11.96 6.91
N ALA A 238 -14.10 -10.87 6.40
CA ALA A 238 -15.26 -10.24 7.01
C ALA A 238 -16.48 -11.18 6.95
N ASP A 239 -17.12 -11.38 8.07
CA ASP A 239 -18.39 -12.10 8.16
C ASP A 239 -19.50 -11.21 7.59
N ARG A 240 -20.05 -11.62 6.44
CA ARG A 240 -21.12 -10.87 5.76
C ARG A 240 -22.49 -11.06 6.41
N GLU A 241 -22.63 -12.09 7.23
CA GLU A 241 -23.90 -12.35 7.95
C GLU A 241 -23.99 -11.53 9.23
N ARG A 242 -22.86 -10.99 9.70
CA ARG A 242 -22.78 -10.11 10.86
C ARG A 242 -22.73 -8.65 10.44
N THR A 243 -23.77 -7.90 10.78
CA THR A 243 -23.77 -6.44 10.66
C THR A 243 -23.55 -5.81 12.04
N ASP A 244 -22.72 -4.75 12.09
CA ASP A 244 -22.53 -4.00 13.32
C ASP A 244 -23.83 -3.26 13.67
N SER A 245 -24.36 -3.50 14.88
CA SER A 245 -25.50 -2.78 15.40
C SER A 245 -25.03 -1.58 16.24
N PRO A 246 -25.72 -0.43 16.19
CA PRO A 246 -25.43 0.71 17.08
C PRO A 246 -25.45 0.35 18.57
N ASP A 247 -26.18 -0.70 18.94
CA ASP A 247 -26.34 -1.16 20.33
C ASP A 247 -25.25 -2.13 20.79
N LEU A 248 -24.17 -2.31 20.03
CA LEU A 248 -23.07 -3.25 20.31
C LEU A 248 -23.49 -4.73 20.39
N LEU A 249 -24.71 -5.07 20.00
CA LEU A 249 -25.20 -6.44 19.89
C LEU A 249 -24.97 -6.98 18.48
N ALA A 250 -24.65 -8.26 18.36
CA ALA A 250 -24.51 -8.90 17.07
C ALA A 250 -25.87 -8.97 16.37
N ASN A 251 -26.04 -8.24 15.27
CA ASN A 251 -27.18 -8.38 14.38
C ASN A 251 -26.85 -9.43 13.33
N ILE A 252 -27.51 -10.58 13.40
CA ILE A 252 -27.31 -11.72 12.50
C ILE A 252 -28.47 -11.74 11.52
N ASN A 253 -28.18 -11.60 10.23
CA ASN A 253 -29.17 -11.77 9.17
C ASN A 253 -29.47 -13.27 9.02
N PRO A 254 -30.67 -13.76 9.29
CA PRO A 254 -31.03 -15.16 9.07
C PRO A 254 -31.21 -15.41 7.56
N THR A 255 -30.10 -15.65 6.86
CA THR A 255 -30.14 -16.08 5.47
C THR A 255 -30.28 -17.59 5.41
N PHE A 256 -31.45 -18.06 4.99
CA PHE A 256 -31.66 -19.47 4.72
C PHE A 256 -31.11 -19.79 3.34
N ASN A 257 -29.79 -20.07 3.28
CA ASN A 257 -29.16 -20.54 2.04
C ASN A 257 -29.31 -22.06 1.96
N TRP A 258 -30.15 -22.52 1.02
CA TRP A 258 -30.32 -23.92 0.67
C TRP A 258 -29.00 -24.64 0.34
N VAL A 259 -28.04 -23.93 -0.30
CA VAL A 259 -26.71 -24.45 -0.59
C VAL A 259 -25.68 -23.52 0.05
N ARG A 260 -24.87 -24.05 0.98
CA ARG A 260 -23.70 -23.33 1.49
C ARG A 260 -22.61 -23.34 0.42
N LEU A 261 -22.35 -22.18 -0.14
CA LEU A 261 -21.19 -21.97 -0.99
C LEU A 261 -19.94 -21.81 -0.13
N ALA A 262 -18.86 -22.46 -0.56
CA ALA A 262 -17.56 -22.30 0.08
C ALA A 262 -17.14 -20.83 0.08
N GLN A 263 -16.63 -20.35 1.20
CA GLN A 263 -16.09 -19.00 1.28
C GLN A 263 -14.81 -18.89 0.47
N ARG A 264 -14.54 -17.67 -0.04
CA ARG A 264 -13.34 -17.39 -0.80
C ARG A 264 -12.32 -16.67 0.07
N ILE A 265 -11.20 -17.32 0.29
CA ILE A 265 -10.12 -16.81 1.12
C ILE A 265 -9.02 -16.23 0.21
N PRO A 266 -8.59 -14.98 0.43
CA PRO A 266 -7.51 -14.39 -0.33
C PRO A 266 -6.17 -15.03 0.06
N VAL A 267 -5.46 -15.50 -0.95
CA VAL A 267 -4.07 -15.97 -0.87
C VAL A 267 -3.20 -14.96 -1.60
N ARG A 268 -2.23 -14.41 -0.91
CA ARG A 268 -1.29 -13.45 -1.46
C ARG A 268 -0.13 -14.18 -2.11
N VAL A 269 0.12 -13.85 -3.36
CA VAL A 269 1.20 -14.42 -4.18
C VAL A 269 2.12 -13.30 -4.63
N LYS A 270 3.42 -13.47 -4.40
CA LYS A 270 4.46 -12.56 -4.85
C LYS A 270 5.06 -13.09 -6.16
N PRO A 271 5.03 -12.32 -7.26
CA PRO A 271 5.75 -12.67 -8.48
C PRO A 271 7.26 -12.68 -8.23
N ASP A 272 7.99 -13.68 -8.77
CA ASP A 272 9.45 -13.75 -8.70
C ASP A 272 10.09 -12.75 -9.65
N GLU A 273 9.70 -12.84 -10.92
CA GLU A 273 10.14 -11.90 -11.95
C GLU A 273 8.97 -11.53 -12.86
N VAL A 274 8.93 -10.26 -13.22
CA VAL A 274 7.99 -9.76 -14.23
C VAL A 274 8.74 -9.63 -15.55
N PRO A 275 8.48 -10.50 -16.54
CA PRO A 275 9.17 -10.43 -17.83
C PRO A 275 8.99 -9.08 -18.51
N ALA A 276 10.04 -8.61 -19.19
CA ALA A 276 10.00 -7.36 -19.93
C ALA A 276 8.83 -7.34 -20.92
N GLY A 277 8.03 -6.28 -20.91
CA GLY A 277 6.85 -6.10 -21.76
C GLY A 277 5.54 -6.61 -21.17
N VAL A 278 5.53 -7.30 -20.02
CA VAL A 278 4.31 -7.61 -19.27
C VAL A 278 3.94 -6.43 -18.37
N ARG A 279 2.76 -5.84 -18.59
CA ARG A 279 2.27 -4.76 -17.72
C ARG A 279 1.36 -5.35 -16.64
N LEU A 280 1.81 -5.36 -15.41
CA LEU A 280 1.00 -5.72 -14.24
C LEU A 280 0.17 -4.50 -13.80
N GLY A 281 -0.89 -4.19 -14.56
CA GLY A 281 -1.83 -3.14 -14.13
C GLY A 281 -2.67 -3.65 -12.95
N VAL A 282 -2.82 -2.83 -11.91
CA VAL A 282 -3.70 -3.11 -10.77
C VAL A 282 -5.13 -3.34 -11.25
N GLY A 283 -5.80 -4.35 -10.70
CA GLY A 283 -7.16 -4.74 -11.09
C GLY A 283 -7.25 -5.78 -12.22
N ARG A 284 -6.16 -6.08 -12.95
CA ARG A 284 -6.18 -7.12 -13.98
C ARG A 284 -6.48 -8.49 -13.38
N THR A 285 -7.24 -9.28 -14.15
CA THR A 285 -7.60 -10.65 -13.75
C THR A 285 -6.46 -11.62 -14.05
N VAL A 286 -6.24 -12.54 -13.12
CA VAL A 286 -5.17 -13.54 -13.16
C VAL A 286 -5.75 -14.91 -12.80
N THR A 287 -5.44 -15.94 -13.58
CA THR A 287 -5.63 -17.32 -13.16
C THR A 287 -4.40 -17.73 -12.34
N VAL A 288 -4.63 -18.21 -11.15
CA VAL A 288 -3.58 -18.60 -10.18
C VAL A 288 -3.67 -20.11 -9.96
N THR A 289 -2.57 -20.82 -10.20
CA THR A 289 -2.43 -22.26 -9.94
C THR A 289 -1.28 -22.46 -8.97
N VAL A 290 -1.58 -23.01 -7.79
CA VAL A 290 -0.56 -23.36 -6.81
C VAL A 290 -0.05 -24.75 -7.14
N LEU A 291 1.27 -24.91 -7.16
CA LEU A 291 1.97 -26.17 -7.35
C LEU A 291 2.50 -26.61 -5.97
N PRO A 292 1.81 -27.53 -5.28
CA PRO A 292 2.29 -27.97 -3.96
C PRO A 292 3.69 -28.58 -4.08
N ASP A 293 4.57 -28.25 -3.15
CA ASP A 293 5.91 -28.88 -3.06
C ASP A 293 5.73 -30.38 -2.86
N GLY A 294 6.09 -31.19 -3.88
CA GLY A 294 5.95 -32.64 -3.87
C GLY A 294 5.06 -33.24 -4.94
N ALA A 295 4.48 -32.45 -5.83
CA ALA A 295 3.91 -32.98 -7.07
C ALA A 295 5.05 -33.26 -8.07
N PRO A 296 5.15 -34.51 -8.61
CA PRO A 296 6.21 -34.91 -9.54
C PRO A 296 6.13 -34.17 -10.88
#